data_3dd3564d834d0fb79390759e4ef2aee9
#
_entry.id   3dd3564d834d0fb79390759e4ef2aee9
#
_cell.length_a   1.000
_cell.length_b   1.000
_cell.length_c   1.000
_cell.angle_alpha   90.00
_cell.angle_beta   90.00
_cell.angle_gamma   90.00
#
_symmetry.space_group_name_H-M   'P 1'
#
loop_
_entity.id
_entity.type
_entity.pdbx_description
1 polymer ?
#
loop_
_entity_poly.entity_id
_entity_poly.type
_entity_poly.pdbx_seq_one_letter_code
_entity_poly.pdbx_strand_id
1 'polypeptide(L)'
;MITTTGLTKVYRSRDREVTALDGVDLHVREGEVYGVIGRSGAGKSSLIRCVNLLERPTSGTVTVAGQDLTALAGRGRRAGKELREARSRIGMVFQHFNLLASRTVQRNVELPLEILGVTGRERSRKALELLDLVGLADKAKSYPGQLSGGQKQRVGIARALAGDPKVLLSDEATSALDPETTRSILQLLRDLNQQLGLTVLLITHEMDVVKTICDSAALMRRGRVVESGTVGDLLATPGSELAHELFPVGGAASGPDRTVVDVTFHGDAAARPVISQLSRTYNIDISILGAAMDTVGGRQIGRMRIELPGRFEENVVPIGFLREQGLRAEPVDEPGTAPVSAPAPLTKEVAK
;
A
#
# COMPACT_ATOMS: atom_id res chain seq x y z
N MET A 1 -2.46 -5.16 -14.46
CA MET A 1 -2.06 -6.54 -14.05
C MET A 1 -3.07 -7.19 -13.11
N ILE A 2 -3.58 -6.50 -12.06
CA ILE A 2 -4.69 -6.96 -11.21
C ILE A 2 -5.85 -6.00 -11.36
N THR A 3 -7.06 -6.51 -11.57
CA THR A 3 -8.27 -5.69 -11.62
C THR A 3 -9.38 -6.39 -10.85
N THR A 4 -10.03 -5.66 -9.94
CA THR A 4 -11.28 -6.09 -9.31
C THR A 4 -12.40 -5.14 -9.71
N THR A 5 -13.59 -5.67 -9.97
CA THR A 5 -14.76 -4.86 -10.32
C THR A 5 -15.95 -5.29 -9.49
N GLY A 6 -16.48 -4.34 -8.70
CA GLY A 6 -17.62 -4.55 -7.80
C GLY A 6 -17.42 -5.70 -6.81
N LEU A 7 -16.15 -5.93 -6.38
CA LEU A 7 -15.80 -7.11 -5.58
C LEU A 7 -16.44 -7.06 -4.21
N THR A 8 -17.33 -8.01 -3.94
CA THR A 8 -18.06 -8.09 -2.68
C THR A 8 -17.82 -9.42 -2.00
N LYS A 9 -17.62 -9.40 -0.69
CA LYS A 9 -17.49 -10.59 0.13
C LYS A 9 -18.30 -10.47 1.40
N VAL A 10 -19.27 -11.38 1.54
CA VAL A 10 -20.13 -11.49 2.70
C VAL A 10 -19.88 -12.84 3.38
N TYR A 11 -19.55 -12.80 4.67
CA TYR A 11 -19.46 -13.98 5.51
C TYR A 11 -20.77 -14.17 6.24
N ARG A 12 -21.35 -15.36 6.12
CA ARG A 12 -22.60 -15.73 6.77
C ARG A 12 -22.36 -16.84 7.78
N SER A 13 -22.73 -16.59 9.03
CA SER A 13 -22.84 -17.59 10.07
C SER A 13 -24.32 -17.69 10.53
N ARG A 14 -24.63 -18.66 11.40
CA ARG A 14 -26.05 -18.89 11.82
C ARG A 14 -26.74 -17.63 12.33
N ASP A 15 -26.01 -16.77 13.07
CA ASP A 15 -26.58 -15.62 13.78
C ASP A 15 -25.99 -14.27 13.31
N ARG A 16 -25.09 -14.26 12.32
CA ARG A 16 -24.40 -13.04 11.93
C ARG A 16 -24.03 -13.04 10.46
N GLU A 17 -24.30 -11.91 9.82
CA GLU A 17 -23.80 -11.59 8.48
C GLU A 17 -22.79 -10.43 8.58
N VAL A 18 -21.63 -10.59 7.96
CA VAL A 18 -20.56 -9.58 7.96
C VAL A 18 -20.14 -9.34 6.53
N THR A 19 -20.36 -8.12 6.04
CA THR A 19 -19.84 -7.67 4.74
C THR A 19 -18.40 -7.22 4.93
N ALA A 20 -17.47 -8.04 4.48
CA ALA A 20 -16.04 -7.77 4.59
C ALA A 20 -15.50 -6.96 3.41
N LEU A 21 -16.09 -7.12 2.21
CA LEU A 21 -15.85 -6.30 1.03
C LEU A 21 -17.19 -5.85 0.47
N ASP A 22 -17.29 -4.59 0.08
CA ASP A 22 -18.52 -3.95 -0.35
C ASP A 22 -18.25 -3.14 -1.64
N GLY A 23 -18.33 -3.81 -2.79
CA GLY A 23 -18.16 -3.19 -4.10
C GLY A 23 -16.76 -2.64 -4.34
N VAL A 24 -15.70 -3.41 -4.04
CA VAL A 24 -14.31 -2.95 -4.18
C VAL A 24 -13.87 -2.97 -5.64
N ASP A 25 -13.55 -1.79 -6.16
CA ASP A 25 -12.87 -1.59 -7.43
C ASP A 25 -11.39 -1.28 -7.16
N LEU A 26 -10.49 -2.05 -7.78
CA LEU A 26 -9.05 -1.88 -7.65
C LEU A 26 -8.38 -2.14 -9.00
N HIS A 27 -7.41 -1.32 -9.35
CA HIS A 27 -6.58 -1.50 -10.53
C HIS A 27 -5.10 -1.37 -10.18
N VAL A 28 -4.33 -2.45 -10.37
CA VAL A 28 -2.87 -2.49 -10.18
C VAL A 28 -2.21 -2.65 -11.53
N ARG A 29 -1.31 -1.74 -11.88
CA ARG A 29 -0.59 -1.76 -13.15
C ARG A 29 0.47 -2.86 -13.15
N GLU A 30 0.96 -3.20 -14.33
CA GLU A 30 2.05 -4.17 -14.47
C GLU A 30 3.37 -3.58 -13.93
N GLY A 31 4.14 -4.38 -13.20
CA GLY A 31 5.41 -3.99 -12.60
C GLY A 31 5.30 -3.03 -11.41
N GLU A 32 4.10 -2.68 -10.99
CA GLU A 32 3.84 -1.75 -9.89
C GLU A 32 3.91 -2.44 -8.53
N VAL A 33 4.42 -1.73 -7.53
CA VAL A 33 4.24 -2.08 -6.12
C VAL A 33 3.06 -1.28 -5.57
N TYR A 34 1.96 -1.96 -5.29
CA TYR A 34 0.71 -1.36 -4.85
C TYR A 34 0.40 -1.72 -3.40
N GLY A 35 0.19 -0.72 -2.55
CA GLY A 35 -0.14 -0.88 -1.14
C GLY A 35 -1.64 -0.75 -0.87
N VAL A 36 -2.23 -1.67 -0.11
CA VAL A 36 -3.58 -1.50 0.44
C VAL A 36 -3.48 -1.30 1.94
N ILE A 37 -3.92 -0.15 2.38
CA ILE A 37 -3.80 0.31 3.77
C ILE A 37 -5.17 0.35 4.43
N GLY A 38 -5.21 0.19 5.72
CA GLY A 38 -6.42 0.35 6.52
C GLY A 38 -6.28 -0.28 7.89
N ARG A 39 -7.14 0.12 8.81
CA ARG A 39 -7.18 -0.40 10.17
C ARG A 39 -7.55 -1.88 10.20
N SER A 40 -7.31 -2.55 11.34
CA SER A 40 -7.78 -3.92 11.54
C SER A 40 -9.30 -4.00 11.28
N GLY A 41 -9.74 -5.04 10.57
CA GLY A 41 -11.14 -5.21 10.17
C GLY A 41 -11.58 -4.38 8.95
N ALA A 42 -10.70 -3.64 8.28
CA ALA A 42 -11.06 -2.87 7.07
C ALA A 42 -11.40 -3.75 5.84
N GLY A 43 -11.08 -5.06 5.86
CA GLY A 43 -11.34 -5.99 4.75
C GLY A 43 -10.10 -6.39 3.95
N LYS A 44 -8.92 -5.89 4.29
CA LYS A 44 -7.66 -6.10 3.54
C LYS A 44 -7.33 -7.58 3.29
N SER A 45 -7.34 -8.41 4.34
CA SER A 45 -7.04 -9.85 4.20
C SER A 45 -8.12 -10.59 3.40
N SER A 46 -9.38 -10.15 3.47
CA SER A 46 -10.44 -10.69 2.60
C SER A 46 -10.22 -10.31 1.15
N LEU A 47 -9.75 -9.08 0.87
CA LEU A 47 -9.41 -8.63 -0.48
C LEU A 47 -8.32 -9.52 -1.08
N ILE A 48 -7.18 -9.66 -0.41
CA ILE A 48 -6.04 -10.43 -0.96
C ILE A 48 -6.39 -11.92 -1.14
N ARG A 49 -7.21 -12.49 -0.23
CA ARG A 49 -7.71 -13.87 -0.36
C ARG A 49 -8.71 -14.03 -1.50
N CYS A 50 -9.50 -13.00 -1.80
CA CYS A 50 -10.36 -13.01 -2.97
C CYS A 50 -9.56 -12.82 -4.27
N VAL A 51 -8.50 -12.01 -4.27
CA VAL A 51 -7.64 -11.80 -5.45
C VAL A 51 -6.98 -13.09 -5.92
N ASN A 52 -6.55 -13.98 -5.00
CA ASN A 52 -6.00 -15.30 -5.37
C ASN A 52 -7.03 -16.43 -5.31
N LEU A 53 -8.30 -16.09 -5.11
CA LEU A 53 -9.41 -17.04 -4.93
C LEU A 53 -9.18 -18.10 -3.84
N LEU A 54 -8.35 -17.84 -2.84
CA LEU A 54 -8.38 -18.65 -1.60
C LEU A 54 -9.77 -18.58 -0.95
N GLU A 55 -10.43 -17.42 -1.11
CA GLU A 55 -11.82 -17.22 -0.77
C GLU A 55 -12.59 -16.77 -2.00
N ARG A 56 -13.74 -17.40 -2.25
CA ARG A 56 -14.60 -16.97 -3.36
C ARG A 56 -15.34 -15.69 -2.99
N PRO A 57 -15.34 -14.67 -3.86
CA PRO A 57 -16.19 -13.52 -3.67
C PRO A 57 -17.68 -13.91 -3.69
N THR A 58 -18.52 -13.11 -3.05
CA THR A 58 -19.98 -13.26 -3.11
C THR A 58 -20.51 -12.74 -4.45
N SER A 59 -19.94 -11.64 -4.95
CA SER A 59 -20.20 -11.05 -6.28
C SER A 59 -19.01 -10.23 -6.75
N GLY A 60 -19.06 -9.75 -7.98
CA GLY A 60 -17.98 -9.04 -8.65
C GLY A 60 -16.98 -9.97 -9.33
N THR A 61 -15.97 -9.39 -9.96
CA THR A 61 -14.96 -10.10 -10.75
C THR A 61 -13.54 -9.81 -10.28
N VAL A 62 -12.66 -10.78 -10.51
CA VAL A 62 -11.22 -10.66 -10.25
C VAL A 62 -10.45 -11.13 -11.48
N THR A 63 -9.70 -10.21 -12.08
CA THR A 63 -8.81 -10.51 -13.21
C THR A 63 -7.36 -10.34 -12.76
N VAL A 64 -6.53 -11.36 -12.98
CA VAL A 64 -5.09 -11.33 -12.69
C VAL A 64 -4.31 -11.77 -13.92
N ALA A 65 -3.31 -11.00 -14.32
CA ALA A 65 -2.49 -11.26 -15.50
C ALA A 65 -3.33 -11.55 -16.78
N GLY A 66 -4.42 -10.77 -16.96
CA GLY A 66 -5.33 -10.90 -18.11
C GLY A 66 -6.32 -12.05 -18.01
N GLN A 67 -6.33 -12.82 -16.93
CA GLN A 67 -7.22 -13.99 -16.77
C GLN A 67 -8.29 -13.71 -15.69
N ASP A 68 -9.57 -13.87 -16.04
CA ASP A 68 -10.67 -13.79 -15.08
C ASP A 68 -10.68 -15.04 -14.20
N LEU A 69 -10.22 -14.89 -12.97
CA LEU A 69 -10.17 -16.00 -12.01
C LEU A 69 -11.55 -16.37 -11.49
N THR A 70 -12.49 -15.42 -11.43
CA THR A 70 -13.85 -15.68 -10.94
C THR A 70 -14.62 -16.56 -11.91
N ALA A 71 -14.42 -16.40 -13.20
CA ALA A 71 -14.97 -17.29 -14.24
C ALA A 71 -14.40 -18.72 -14.16
N LEU A 72 -13.10 -18.86 -13.78
CA LEU A 72 -12.45 -20.16 -13.58
C LEU A 72 -12.90 -20.90 -12.32
N ALA A 73 -13.52 -20.21 -11.37
CA ALA A 73 -13.97 -20.78 -10.10
C ALA A 73 -15.20 -21.71 -10.24
N GLY A 74 -15.49 -22.19 -11.44
CA GLY A 74 -16.58 -23.15 -11.74
C GLY A 74 -16.47 -24.47 -10.99
N ARG A 75 -17.49 -25.34 -11.15
CA ARG A 75 -17.49 -26.71 -10.60
C ARG A 75 -16.94 -27.71 -11.63
N GLY A 76 -16.12 -28.66 -11.18
CA GLY A 76 -15.63 -29.78 -11.99
C GLY A 76 -14.11 -29.88 -12.06
N ARG A 77 -13.61 -31.04 -12.52
CA ARG A 77 -12.16 -31.33 -12.57
C ARG A 77 -11.37 -30.37 -13.46
N ARG A 78 -11.97 -29.97 -14.59
CA ARG A 78 -11.35 -29.05 -15.55
C ARG A 78 -11.18 -27.65 -14.95
N ALA A 79 -12.22 -27.09 -14.36
CA ALA A 79 -12.17 -25.81 -13.67
C ALA A 79 -11.14 -25.80 -12.52
N GLY A 80 -11.05 -26.91 -11.77
CA GLY A 80 -10.04 -27.05 -10.71
C GLY A 80 -8.59 -27.13 -11.23
N LYS A 81 -8.36 -27.65 -12.44
CA LYS A 81 -7.04 -27.64 -13.08
C LYS A 81 -6.68 -26.24 -13.57
N GLU A 82 -7.57 -25.61 -14.32
CA GLU A 82 -7.39 -24.26 -14.86
C GLU A 82 -7.14 -23.24 -13.73
N LEU A 83 -7.88 -23.34 -12.62
CA LEU A 83 -7.66 -22.47 -11.45
C LEU A 83 -6.31 -22.72 -10.79
N ARG A 84 -5.82 -23.97 -10.73
CA ARG A 84 -4.47 -24.26 -10.20
C ARG A 84 -3.38 -23.68 -11.09
N GLU A 85 -3.52 -23.79 -12.41
CA GLU A 85 -2.61 -23.20 -13.39
C GLU A 85 -2.61 -21.66 -13.30
N ALA A 86 -3.79 -21.03 -13.13
CA ALA A 86 -3.89 -19.60 -12.91
C ALA A 86 -3.21 -19.16 -11.61
N ARG A 87 -3.43 -19.89 -10.51
CA ARG A 87 -2.81 -19.62 -9.21
C ARG A 87 -1.30 -19.84 -9.20
N SER A 88 -0.74 -20.69 -10.06
CA SER A 88 0.71 -20.85 -10.12
C SER A 88 1.45 -19.60 -10.58
N ARG A 89 0.72 -18.70 -11.27
CA ARG A 89 1.23 -17.38 -11.71
C ARG A 89 1.11 -16.30 -10.62
N ILE A 90 0.62 -16.67 -9.45
CA ILE A 90 0.41 -15.78 -8.30
C ILE A 90 1.21 -16.35 -7.14
N GLY A 91 2.28 -15.65 -6.76
CA GLY A 91 3.00 -15.94 -5.52
C GLY A 91 2.26 -15.33 -4.33
N MET A 92 2.33 -16.00 -3.17
CA MET A 92 1.76 -15.45 -1.93
C MET A 92 2.72 -15.57 -0.77
N VAL A 93 2.98 -14.44 -0.13
CA VAL A 93 3.74 -14.30 1.12
C VAL A 93 2.75 -14.05 2.25
N PHE A 94 2.83 -14.86 3.30
CA PHE A 94 1.90 -14.84 4.42
C PHE A 94 2.51 -14.18 5.65
N GLN A 95 1.67 -13.61 6.50
CA GLN A 95 2.03 -13.00 7.77
C GLN A 95 2.78 -13.97 8.71
N HIS A 96 2.33 -15.20 8.81
CA HIS A 96 2.90 -16.23 9.71
C HIS A 96 3.84 -17.21 9.00
N PHE A 97 4.51 -16.79 7.91
CA PHE A 97 5.45 -17.59 7.11
C PHE A 97 4.86 -18.87 6.51
N ASN A 98 4.01 -19.59 7.22
CA ASN A 98 3.37 -20.86 6.82
C ASN A 98 4.36 -21.90 6.25
N LEU A 99 5.54 -22.02 6.88
CA LEU A 99 6.53 -23.03 6.53
C LEU A 99 6.19 -24.36 7.17
N LEU A 100 6.40 -25.45 6.42
CA LEU A 100 6.24 -26.80 6.92
C LEU A 100 7.42 -27.15 7.82
N ALA A 101 7.17 -27.25 9.14
CA ALA A 101 8.22 -27.50 10.15
C ALA A 101 8.93 -28.84 9.95
N SER A 102 8.26 -29.85 9.37
CA SER A 102 8.81 -31.18 9.09
C SER A 102 9.65 -31.25 7.81
N ARG A 103 9.74 -30.15 7.03
CA ARG A 103 10.53 -30.06 5.80
C ARG A 103 11.70 -29.10 5.96
N THR A 104 12.81 -29.41 5.28
CA THR A 104 13.94 -28.48 5.20
C THR A 104 13.53 -27.18 4.47
N VAL A 105 14.35 -26.15 4.59
CA VAL A 105 14.21 -24.87 3.87
C VAL A 105 14.07 -25.10 2.37
N GLN A 106 14.98 -25.86 1.77
CA GLN A 106 14.92 -26.22 0.35
C GLN A 106 13.60 -26.90 -0.02
N ARG A 107 13.17 -27.90 0.77
CA ARG A 107 11.92 -28.62 0.51
C ARG A 107 10.66 -27.78 0.71
N ASN A 108 10.73 -26.73 1.52
CA ASN A 108 9.65 -25.72 1.60
C ASN A 108 9.54 -24.91 0.31
N VAL A 109 10.67 -24.53 -0.30
CA VAL A 109 10.71 -23.80 -1.59
C VAL A 109 10.31 -24.73 -2.74
N GLU A 110 10.67 -26.01 -2.69
CA GLU A 110 10.29 -27.03 -3.68
C GLU A 110 8.78 -27.31 -3.75
N LEU A 111 8.03 -27.03 -2.69
CA LEU A 111 6.62 -27.46 -2.55
C LEU A 111 5.70 -26.99 -3.71
N PRO A 112 5.73 -25.72 -4.17
CA PRO A 112 4.92 -25.31 -5.31
C PRO A 112 5.32 -26.05 -6.60
N LEU A 113 6.60 -26.34 -6.79
CA LEU A 113 7.12 -27.08 -7.95
C LEU A 113 6.70 -28.56 -7.91
N GLU A 114 6.60 -29.15 -6.71
CA GLU A 114 6.03 -30.50 -6.53
C GLU A 114 4.57 -30.55 -7.01
N ILE A 115 3.79 -29.56 -6.62
CA ILE A 115 2.36 -29.45 -6.99
C ILE A 115 2.19 -29.25 -8.51
N LEU A 116 3.15 -28.59 -9.17
CA LEU A 116 3.19 -28.38 -10.62
C LEU A 116 3.74 -29.58 -11.38
N GLY A 117 4.22 -30.64 -10.70
CA GLY A 117 4.75 -31.84 -11.32
C GLY A 117 6.17 -31.70 -11.89
N VAL A 118 6.93 -30.69 -11.47
CA VAL A 118 8.34 -30.49 -11.90
C VAL A 118 9.20 -31.63 -11.40
N THR A 119 10.15 -32.12 -12.22
CA THR A 119 11.04 -33.25 -11.89
C THR A 119 11.91 -32.94 -10.67
N GLY A 120 12.29 -33.95 -9.90
CA GLY A 120 13.04 -33.78 -8.65
C GLY A 120 14.37 -33.02 -8.84
N ARG A 121 15.11 -33.32 -9.93
CA ARG A 121 16.40 -32.68 -10.22
C ARG A 121 16.24 -31.20 -10.57
N GLU A 122 15.30 -30.88 -11.43
CA GLU A 122 15.00 -29.49 -11.85
C GLU A 122 14.44 -28.69 -10.68
N ARG A 123 13.55 -29.27 -9.89
CA ARG A 123 12.96 -28.67 -8.69
C ARG A 123 14.03 -28.31 -7.67
N SER A 124 14.98 -29.24 -7.40
CA SER A 124 16.08 -28.99 -6.48
C SER A 124 17.01 -27.87 -6.96
N ARG A 125 17.35 -27.84 -8.26
CA ARG A 125 18.14 -26.76 -8.84
C ARG A 125 17.46 -25.41 -8.67
N LYS A 126 16.21 -25.30 -9.08
CA LYS A 126 15.44 -24.05 -9.01
C LYS A 126 15.25 -23.57 -7.57
N ALA A 127 15.01 -24.48 -6.63
CA ALA A 127 14.89 -24.12 -5.21
C ALA A 127 16.19 -23.54 -4.66
N LEU A 128 17.35 -24.09 -5.03
CA LEU A 128 18.64 -23.56 -4.60
C LEU A 128 18.94 -22.19 -5.22
N GLU A 129 18.61 -21.98 -6.49
CA GLU A 129 18.73 -20.66 -7.15
C GLU A 129 17.87 -19.61 -6.47
N LEU A 130 16.64 -19.95 -6.08
CA LEU A 130 15.75 -19.04 -5.35
C LEU A 130 16.22 -18.77 -3.92
N LEU A 131 16.82 -19.76 -3.25
CA LEU A 131 17.42 -19.56 -1.94
C LEU A 131 18.66 -18.67 -2.01
N ASP A 132 19.45 -18.79 -3.06
CA ASP A 132 20.58 -17.89 -3.31
C ASP A 132 20.10 -16.46 -3.56
N LEU A 133 19.08 -16.28 -4.38
CA LEU A 133 18.44 -14.98 -4.66
C LEU A 133 17.97 -14.23 -3.40
N VAL A 134 17.51 -14.97 -2.38
CA VAL A 134 17.09 -14.38 -1.09
C VAL A 134 18.21 -14.41 -0.03
N GLY A 135 19.44 -14.80 -0.40
CA GLY A 135 20.62 -14.84 0.49
C GLY A 135 20.57 -15.94 1.56
N LEU A 136 20.03 -17.12 1.22
CA LEU A 136 19.87 -18.27 2.14
C LEU A 136 20.36 -19.60 1.56
N ALA A 137 21.29 -19.58 0.60
CA ALA A 137 21.83 -20.81 0.00
C ALA A 137 22.46 -21.74 1.04
N ASP A 138 23.17 -21.19 2.04
CA ASP A 138 23.81 -21.90 3.13
C ASP A 138 22.82 -22.59 4.09
N LYS A 139 21.56 -22.15 4.12
CA LYS A 139 20.49 -22.66 4.98
C LYS A 139 19.60 -23.71 4.31
N ALA A 140 19.88 -24.14 3.09
CA ALA A 140 19.04 -25.05 2.31
C ALA A 140 18.66 -26.33 3.08
N LYS A 141 19.59 -26.88 3.85
CA LYS A 141 19.42 -28.12 4.64
C LYS A 141 18.83 -27.88 6.04
N SER A 142 18.76 -26.65 6.50
CA SER A 142 18.20 -26.30 7.81
C SER A 142 16.68 -26.52 7.85
N TYR A 143 16.12 -26.58 9.04
CA TYR A 143 14.68 -26.64 9.29
C TYR A 143 14.15 -25.27 9.75
N PRO A 144 12.87 -24.95 9.53
CA PRO A 144 12.30 -23.67 9.93
C PRO A 144 12.52 -23.29 11.39
N GLY A 145 12.55 -24.25 12.31
CA GLY A 145 12.84 -24.00 13.72
C GLY A 145 14.24 -23.45 14.02
N GLN A 146 15.18 -23.59 13.08
CA GLN A 146 16.56 -23.13 13.19
C GLN A 146 16.78 -21.72 12.59
N LEU A 147 15.73 -21.07 12.09
CA LEU A 147 15.79 -19.80 11.39
C LEU A 147 15.23 -18.65 12.25
N SER A 148 15.83 -17.46 12.09
CA SER A 148 15.22 -16.21 12.60
C SER A 148 13.91 -15.88 11.87
N GLY A 149 13.13 -14.93 12.39
CA GLY A 149 11.91 -14.45 11.75
C GLY A 149 12.14 -13.93 10.33
N GLY A 150 13.15 -13.09 10.14
CA GLY A 150 13.51 -12.55 8.82
C GLY A 150 13.98 -13.64 7.85
N GLN A 151 14.75 -14.64 8.33
CA GLN A 151 15.12 -15.79 7.50
C GLN A 151 13.91 -16.63 7.08
N LYS A 152 12.95 -16.89 8.00
CA LYS A 152 11.69 -17.56 7.65
C LYS A 152 10.92 -16.80 6.59
N GLN A 153 10.89 -15.46 6.68
CA GLN A 153 10.22 -14.60 5.71
C GLN A 153 10.89 -14.68 4.33
N ARG A 154 12.22 -14.64 4.27
CA ARG A 154 12.98 -14.84 3.03
C ARG A 154 12.70 -16.20 2.38
N VAL A 155 12.60 -17.28 3.17
CA VAL A 155 12.16 -18.60 2.67
C VAL A 155 10.73 -18.54 2.13
N GLY A 156 9.82 -17.83 2.81
CA GLY A 156 8.45 -17.62 2.35
C GLY A 156 8.40 -16.90 1.00
N ILE A 157 9.26 -15.88 0.80
CA ILE A 157 9.41 -15.16 -0.46
C ILE A 157 9.96 -16.09 -1.56
N ALA A 158 11.05 -16.82 -1.29
CA ALA A 158 11.62 -17.79 -2.25
C ALA A 158 10.58 -18.84 -2.68
N ARG A 159 9.79 -19.36 -1.74
CA ARG A 159 8.69 -20.29 -2.03
C ARG A 159 7.62 -19.64 -2.91
N ALA A 160 7.25 -18.39 -2.64
CA ALA A 160 6.26 -17.68 -3.44
C ALA A 160 6.72 -17.45 -4.88
N LEU A 161 8.04 -17.32 -5.12
CA LEU A 161 8.63 -17.15 -6.43
C LEU A 161 8.80 -18.47 -7.20
N ALA A 162 8.67 -19.64 -6.56
CA ALA A 162 9.01 -20.91 -7.17
C ALA A 162 8.22 -21.25 -8.44
N GLY A 163 6.98 -20.76 -8.57
CA GLY A 163 6.12 -20.95 -9.74
C GLY A 163 6.34 -19.94 -10.88
N ASP A 164 7.38 -19.12 -10.87
CA ASP A 164 7.60 -17.99 -11.80
C ASP A 164 6.36 -17.06 -11.88
N PRO A 165 5.90 -16.55 -10.74
CA PRO A 165 4.71 -15.73 -10.73
C PRO A 165 4.93 -14.40 -11.46
N LYS A 166 3.86 -13.86 -12.03
CA LYS A 166 3.80 -12.48 -12.53
C LYS A 166 3.33 -11.49 -11.46
N VAL A 167 2.63 -12.02 -10.48
CA VAL A 167 2.04 -11.25 -9.37
C VAL A 167 2.50 -11.86 -8.04
N LEU A 168 2.95 -11.02 -7.14
CA LEU A 168 3.27 -11.36 -5.76
C LEU A 168 2.27 -10.67 -4.83
N LEU A 169 1.52 -11.47 -4.08
CA LEU A 169 0.62 -11.00 -3.04
C LEU A 169 1.32 -11.09 -1.68
N SER A 170 1.26 -10.04 -0.89
CA SER A 170 1.91 -9.96 0.43
C SER A 170 0.89 -9.60 1.51
N ASP A 171 0.57 -10.54 2.38
CA ASP A 171 -0.36 -10.38 3.49
C ASP A 171 0.40 -10.07 4.77
N GLU A 172 0.53 -8.77 5.12
CA GLU A 172 1.21 -8.27 6.32
C GLU A 172 2.57 -8.91 6.60
N ALA A 173 3.38 -9.09 5.56
CA ALA A 173 4.61 -9.89 5.58
C ALA A 173 5.71 -9.38 6.53
N THR A 174 5.58 -8.18 7.09
CA THR A 174 6.57 -7.53 7.96
C THR A 174 6.10 -7.33 9.39
N SER A 175 4.81 -7.52 9.68
CA SER A 175 4.19 -7.17 10.97
C SER A 175 4.72 -7.94 12.20
N ALA A 176 5.42 -9.05 11.98
CA ALA A 176 6.02 -9.87 13.04
C ALA A 176 7.56 -9.72 13.13
N LEU A 177 8.13 -8.71 12.46
CA LEU A 177 9.58 -8.50 12.35
C LEU A 177 10.00 -7.21 13.08
N ASP A 178 11.25 -7.17 13.48
CA ASP A 178 11.85 -5.92 13.99
C ASP A 178 12.07 -4.90 12.85
N PRO A 179 12.24 -3.60 13.17
CA PRO A 179 12.31 -2.55 12.13
C PRO A 179 13.49 -2.70 11.15
N GLU A 180 14.63 -3.23 11.59
CA GLU A 180 15.79 -3.43 10.72
C GLU A 180 15.54 -4.58 9.74
N THR A 181 15.04 -5.69 10.23
CA THR A 181 14.62 -6.83 9.42
C THR A 181 13.52 -6.44 8.45
N THR A 182 12.53 -5.63 8.89
CA THR A 182 11.47 -5.09 8.03
C THR A 182 12.05 -4.35 6.84
N ARG A 183 12.95 -3.38 7.06
CA ARG A 183 13.60 -2.62 5.97
C ARG A 183 14.32 -3.55 5.00
N SER A 184 15.06 -4.55 5.52
CA SER A 184 15.77 -5.54 4.70
C SER A 184 14.83 -6.38 3.83
N ILE A 185 13.67 -6.77 4.35
CA ILE A 185 12.64 -7.50 3.58
C ILE A 185 11.98 -6.61 2.53
N LEU A 186 11.66 -5.36 2.87
CA LEU A 186 11.09 -4.40 1.92
C LEU A 186 12.06 -4.10 0.76
N GLN A 187 13.35 -3.90 1.07
CA GLN A 187 14.36 -3.73 0.04
C GLN A 187 14.45 -4.96 -0.86
N LEU A 188 14.48 -6.17 -0.29
CA LEU A 188 14.45 -7.41 -1.08
C LEU A 188 13.23 -7.47 -2.00
N LEU A 189 12.03 -7.12 -1.52
CA LEU A 189 10.82 -7.11 -2.34
C LEU A 189 10.91 -6.08 -3.47
N ARG A 190 11.51 -4.90 -3.24
CA ARG A 190 11.74 -3.87 -4.26
C ARG A 190 12.74 -4.34 -5.31
N ASP A 191 13.84 -4.95 -4.89
CA ASP A 191 14.86 -5.51 -5.79
C ASP A 191 14.26 -6.60 -6.68
N LEU A 192 13.48 -7.51 -6.10
CA LEU A 192 12.78 -8.56 -6.83
C LEU A 192 11.73 -8.00 -7.81
N ASN A 193 10.99 -6.96 -7.42
CA ASN A 193 10.06 -6.28 -8.32
C ASN A 193 10.79 -5.72 -9.54
N GLN A 194 11.93 -5.04 -9.34
CA GLN A 194 12.71 -4.44 -10.43
C GLN A 194 13.42 -5.48 -11.30
N GLN A 195 14.05 -6.50 -10.70
CA GLN A 195 14.83 -7.50 -11.41
C GLN A 195 13.97 -8.48 -12.22
N LEU A 196 12.82 -8.86 -11.67
CA LEU A 196 11.93 -9.87 -12.25
C LEU A 196 10.70 -9.28 -12.95
N GLY A 197 10.51 -7.96 -12.91
CA GLY A 197 9.32 -7.30 -13.46
C GLY A 197 8.02 -7.71 -12.74
N LEU A 198 8.10 -8.08 -11.46
CA LEU A 198 6.96 -8.53 -10.68
C LEU A 198 5.98 -7.39 -10.38
N THR A 199 4.69 -7.67 -10.50
CA THR A 199 3.67 -6.80 -9.90
C THR A 199 3.43 -7.23 -8.45
N VAL A 200 3.52 -6.31 -7.51
CA VAL A 200 3.36 -6.60 -6.08
C VAL A 200 2.10 -5.93 -5.55
N LEU A 201 1.20 -6.71 -4.96
CA LEU A 201 0.09 -6.19 -4.16
C LEU A 201 0.34 -6.56 -2.71
N LEU A 202 0.59 -5.56 -1.87
CA LEU A 202 0.79 -5.77 -0.44
C LEU A 202 -0.34 -5.16 0.37
N ILE A 203 -0.68 -5.82 1.46
CA ILE A 203 -1.56 -5.25 2.47
C ILE A 203 -0.78 -5.01 3.75
N THR A 204 -1.01 -3.84 4.36
CA THR A 204 -0.34 -3.44 5.59
C THR A 204 -1.20 -2.46 6.39
N HIS A 205 -0.89 -2.32 7.65
CA HIS A 205 -1.36 -1.23 8.50
C HIS A 205 -0.20 -0.28 8.89
N GLU A 206 1.02 -0.56 8.39
CA GLU A 206 2.23 0.21 8.65
C GLU A 206 2.46 1.24 7.54
N MET A 207 2.37 2.53 7.86
CA MET A 207 2.55 3.62 6.89
C MET A 207 3.97 3.68 6.34
N ASP A 208 4.97 3.31 7.15
CA ASP A 208 6.37 3.30 6.72
C ASP A 208 6.65 2.28 5.60
N VAL A 209 5.93 1.16 5.58
CA VAL A 209 5.99 0.19 4.48
C VAL A 209 5.59 0.85 3.16
N VAL A 210 4.49 1.62 3.18
CA VAL A 210 3.98 2.29 1.97
C VAL A 210 4.93 3.34 1.47
N LYS A 211 5.45 4.18 2.35
CA LYS A 211 6.46 5.20 2.01
C LYS A 211 7.71 4.60 1.40
N THR A 212 8.13 3.43 1.93
CA THR A 212 9.40 2.81 1.56
C THR A 212 9.37 2.19 0.17
N ILE A 213 8.30 1.45 -0.19
CA ILE A 213 8.33 0.63 -1.41
C ILE A 213 7.15 0.81 -2.35
N CYS A 214 6.04 1.46 -1.97
CA CYS A 214 4.87 1.55 -2.84
C CYS A 214 4.98 2.66 -3.88
N ASP A 215 4.59 2.36 -5.11
CA ASP A 215 4.40 3.33 -6.18
C ASP A 215 3.00 3.96 -6.09
N SER A 216 2.00 3.14 -5.74
CA SER A 216 0.60 3.55 -5.54
C SER A 216 0.03 2.90 -4.28
N ALA A 217 -1.04 3.49 -3.77
CA ALA A 217 -1.72 2.98 -2.59
C ALA A 217 -3.24 3.18 -2.65
N ALA A 218 -3.96 2.37 -1.88
CA ALA A 218 -5.38 2.54 -1.61
C ALA A 218 -5.65 2.49 -0.11
N LEU A 219 -6.50 3.39 0.36
CA LEU A 219 -7.01 3.39 1.73
C LEU A 219 -8.33 2.62 1.77
N MET A 220 -8.39 1.59 2.61
CA MET A 220 -9.61 0.82 2.84
C MET A 220 -10.24 1.14 4.19
N ARG A 221 -11.56 1.33 4.19
CA ARG A 221 -12.39 1.45 5.39
C ARG A 221 -13.69 0.66 5.22
N ARG A 222 -14.04 -0.14 6.23
CA ARG A 222 -15.32 -0.88 6.29
C ARG A 222 -15.64 -1.62 4.99
N GLY A 223 -14.65 -2.29 4.40
CA GLY A 223 -14.82 -3.09 3.19
C GLY A 223 -14.83 -2.31 1.88
N ARG A 224 -14.61 -1.00 1.89
CA ARG A 224 -14.58 -0.14 0.69
C ARG A 224 -13.23 0.52 0.51
N VAL A 225 -12.84 0.78 -0.73
CA VAL A 225 -11.75 1.69 -1.07
C VAL A 225 -12.30 3.12 -1.00
N VAL A 226 -11.75 3.94 -0.12
CA VAL A 226 -12.17 5.34 0.07
C VAL A 226 -11.29 6.31 -0.70
N GLU A 227 -10.03 5.93 -0.92
CA GLU A 227 -9.07 6.73 -1.66
C GLU A 227 -8.04 5.83 -2.33
N SER A 228 -7.60 6.15 -3.56
CA SER A 228 -6.55 5.41 -4.26
C SER A 228 -5.86 6.28 -5.31
N GLY A 229 -4.57 6.02 -5.54
CA GLY A 229 -3.77 6.74 -6.53
C GLY A 229 -2.28 6.46 -6.38
N THR A 230 -1.44 7.12 -7.19
CA THR A 230 0.00 7.10 -6.93
C THR A 230 0.29 7.79 -5.60
N VAL A 231 1.30 7.33 -4.87
CA VAL A 231 1.65 7.96 -3.58
C VAL A 231 1.93 9.45 -3.77
N GLY A 232 2.59 9.82 -4.87
CA GLY A 232 2.85 11.22 -5.21
C GLY A 232 1.59 12.05 -5.41
N ASP A 233 0.62 11.54 -6.19
CA ASP A 233 -0.65 12.24 -6.46
C ASP A 233 -1.50 12.37 -5.19
N LEU A 234 -1.56 11.31 -4.38
CA LEU A 234 -2.28 11.33 -3.11
C LEU A 234 -1.73 12.39 -2.15
N LEU A 235 -0.41 12.52 -2.09
CA LEU A 235 0.24 13.56 -1.28
C LEU A 235 0.01 14.96 -1.84
N ALA A 236 -0.17 15.09 -3.16
CA ALA A 236 -0.51 16.33 -3.80
C ALA A 236 -2.01 16.68 -3.75
N THR A 237 -2.89 15.75 -3.37
CA THR A 237 -4.34 15.95 -3.34
C THR A 237 -4.79 16.67 -2.06
N PRO A 238 -5.58 17.79 -2.16
CA PRO A 238 -6.16 18.46 -1.00
C PRO A 238 -7.03 17.54 -0.19
N GLY A 239 -6.86 17.58 1.13
CA GLY A 239 -7.71 16.81 2.04
C GLY A 239 -7.56 15.28 1.92
N SER A 240 -6.51 14.79 1.23
CA SER A 240 -6.22 13.36 1.16
C SER A 240 -6.07 12.77 2.56
N GLU A 241 -6.97 11.87 2.91
CA GLU A 241 -6.90 11.15 4.18
C GLU A 241 -5.64 10.28 4.26
N LEU A 242 -5.25 9.68 3.14
CA LEU A 242 -4.05 8.88 3.07
C LEU A 242 -2.78 9.72 3.26
N ALA A 243 -2.72 10.95 2.69
CA ALA A 243 -1.63 11.87 2.94
C ALA A 243 -1.54 12.25 4.42
N HIS A 244 -2.68 12.44 5.09
CA HIS A 244 -2.72 12.71 6.52
C HIS A 244 -2.23 11.50 7.36
N GLU A 245 -2.57 10.29 6.96
CA GLU A 245 -2.09 9.07 7.65
C GLU A 245 -0.61 8.78 7.37
N LEU A 246 -0.11 9.04 6.15
CA LEU A 246 1.30 8.86 5.79
C LEU A 246 2.22 9.89 6.47
N PHE A 247 1.79 11.14 6.55
CA PHE A 247 2.56 12.24 7.14
C PHE A 247 1.73 12.94 8.22
N PRO A 248 1.58 12.33 9.39
CA PRO A 248 0.83 12.95 10.48
C PRO A 248 1.61 14.16 10.98
N VAL A 249 1.01 15.33 10.83
CA VAL A 249 1.49 16.56 11.44
C VAL A 249 0.64 16.83 12.69
N GLY A 250 1.23 16.64 13.85
CA GLY A 250 0.61 17.01 15.12
C GLY A 250 0.52 18.53 15.24
N GLY A 251 -0.25 19.01 16.20
CA GLY A 251 -0.31 20.42 16.53
C GLY A 251 -1.58 20.75 17.29
N ALA A 252 -1.48 21.66 18.25
CA ALA A 252 -2.62 22.19 18.98
C ALA A 252 -3.46 23.11 18.07
N ALA A 253 -4.73 23.25 18.41
CA ALA A 253 -5.58 24.28 17.84
C ALA A 253 -4.99 25.67 18.13
N SER A 254 -5.08 26.56 17.17
CA SER A 254 -4.63 27.95 17.26
C SER A 254 -5.47 28.74 18.26
N GLY A 255 -4.85 29.78 18.82
CA GLY A 255 -5.63 30.84 19.50
C GLY A 255 -6.29 31.79 18.48
N PRO A 256 -7.23 32.63 18.95
CA PRO A 256 -8.06 33.50 18.07
C PRO A 256 -7.29 34.51 17.20
N ASP A 257 -6.03 34.77 17.50
CA ASP A 257 -5.18 35.72 16.78
C ASP A 257 -3.98 35.02 16.11
N ARG A 258 -4.14 33.78 15.69
CA ARG A 258 -3.12 32.99 15.01
C ARG A 258 -3.72 32.17 13.87
N THR A 259 -2.96 32.04 12.79
CA THR A 259 -3.35 31.28 11.60
C THR A 259 -2.50 30.02 11.51
N VAL A 260 -3.13 28.85 11.57
CA VAL A 260 -2.45 27.56 11.34
C VAL A 260 -2.55 27.20 9.87
N VAL A 261 -1.42 26.80 9.28
CA VAL A 261 -1.33 26.43 7.87
C VAL A 261 -0.64 25.07 7.73
N ASP A 262 -1.27 24.14 7.06
CA ASP A 262 -0.64 22.90 6.59
C ASP A 262 0.08 23.16 5.27
N VAL A 263 1.39 22.95 5.26
CA VAL A 263 2.24 23.13 4.09
C VAL A 263 2.72 21.76 3.62
N THR A 264 2.43 21.42 2.36
CA THR A 264 2.92 20.20 1.72
C THR A 264 4.08 20.54 0.79
N PHE A 265 5.17 19.83 0.96
CA PHE A 265 6.41 19.92 0.19
C PHE A 265 6.50 18.74 -0.77
N HIS A 266 6.84 19.00 -2.03
CA HIS A 266 7.07 17.95 -3.01
C HIS A 266 8.14 18.37 -4.03
N GLY A 267 8.95 17.40 -4.46
CA GLY A 267 10.01 17.62 -5.45
C GLY A 267 11.05 18.65 -5.02
N ASP A 268 11.50 19.49 -5.96
CA ASP A 268 12.57 20.46 -5.76
C ASP A 268 12.22 21.56 -4.73
N ALA A 269 10.95 21.79 -4.48
CA ALA A 269 10.50 22.76 -3.48
C ALA A 269 10.87 22.34 -2.05
N ALA A 270 10.98 21.04 -1.79
CA ALA A 270 11.36 20.50 -0.47
C ALA A 270 12.81 20.80 -0.10
N ALA A 271 13.70 21.02 -1.06
CA ALA A 271 15.11 21.35 -0.83
C ALA A 271 15.37 22.85 -0.61
N ARG A 272 14.37 23.72 -0.85
CA ARG A 272 14.54 25.17 -0.74
C ARG A 272 14.19 25.68 0.66
N PRO A 273 14.88 26.72 1.17
CA PRO A 273 14.63 27.27 2.51
C PRO A 273 13.41 28.21 2.52
N VAL A 274 12.25 27.71 2.03
CA VAL A 274 11.06 28.55 1.76
C VAL A 274 10.49 29.15 3.06
N ILE A 275 10.50 28.42 4.17
CA ILE A 275 10.00 28.92 5.47
C ILE A 275 10.88 30.10 5.98
N SER A 276 12.20 29.98 5.85
CA SER A 276 13.12 31.08 6.22
C SER A 276 12.97 32.30 5.28
N GLN A 277 12.66 32.06 4.00
CA GLN A 277 12.38 33.14 3.05
C GLN A 277 11.07 33.84 3.41
N LEU A 278 10.01 33.07 3.70
CA LEU A 278 8.72 33.62 4.14
C LEU A 278 8.89 34.52 5.37
N SER A 279 9.56 34.02 6.43
CA SER A 279 9.81 34.77 7.66
C SER A 279 10.53 36.09 7.38
N ARG A 280 11.61 36.08 6.58
CA ARG A 280 12.37 37.29 6.24
C ARG A 280 11.63 38.26 5.34
N THR A 281 10.87 37.74 4.36
CA THR A 281 10.18 38.60 3.38
C THR A 281 9.06 39.39 4.04
N TYR A 282 8.33 38.77 4.95
CA TYR A 282 7.18 39.39 5.61
C TYR A 282 7.48 39.87 7.05
N ASN A 283 8.72 39.67 7.51
CA ASN A 283 9.16 40.01 8.87
C ASN A 283 8.21 39.46 9.95
N ILE A 284 7.89 38.18 9.83
CA ILE A 284 6.99 37.45 10.74
C ILE A 284 7.72 36.28 11.39
N ASP A 285 7.41 36.04 12.66
CA ASP A 285 7.88 34.85 13.38
C ASP A 285 6.95 33.67 13.05
N ILE A 286 7.56 32.55 12.68
CA ILE A 286 6.83 31.34 12.28
C ILE A 286 7.12 30.26 13.30
N SER A 287 6.07 29.73 13.94
CA SER A 287 6.16 28.54 14.79
C SER A 287 5.93 27.28 13.97
N ILE A 288 6.82 26.29 14.10
CA ILE A 288 6.62 24.96 13.51
C ILE A 288 5.94 24.09 14.56
N LEU A 289 4.67 23.75 14.33
CA LEU A 289 3.87 22.92 15.24
C LEU A 289 4.12 21.43 15.05
N GLY A 290 4.48 21.04 13.83
CA GLY A 290 4.84 19.67 13.48
C GLY A 290 5.39 19.59 12.08
N ALA A 291 6.28 18.62 11.85
CA ALA A 291 6.81 18.35 10.52
C ALA A 291 7.07 16.86 10.36
N ALA A 292 6.76 16.33 9.19
CA ALA A 292 7.10 14.99 8.77
C ALA A 292 7.62 15.06 7.33
N MET A 293 8.85 14.64 7.13
CA MET A 293 9.49 14.60 5.79
C MET A 293 10.12 13.24 5.57
N ASP A 294 10.03 12.75 4.34
CA ASP A 294 10.59 11.47 3.94
C ASP A 294 11.00 11.49 2.47
N THR A 295 11.71 10.43 2.02
CA THR A 295 12.06 10.24 0.62
C THR A 295 11.21 9.12 0.04
N VAL A 296 10.25 9.48 -0.80
CA VAL A 296 9.33 8.54 -1.47
C VAL A 296 9.65 8.51 -2.96
N GLY A 297 9.96 7.33 -3.50
CA GLY A 297 10.30 7.18 -4.93
C GLY A 297 11.52 8.02 -5.37
N GLY A 298 12.48 8.26 -4.47
CA GLY A 298 13.68 9.08 -4.74
C GLY A 298 13.43 10.60 -4.71
N ARG A 299 12.24 11.05 -4.33
CA ARG A 299 11.89 12.47 -4.18
C ARG A 299 11.61 12.80 -2.73
N GLN A 300 12.09 13.94 -2.28
CA GLN A 300 11.72 14.45 -0.96
C GLN A 300 10.28 14.93 -0.97
N ILE A 301 9.50 14.43 -0.04
CA ILE A 301 8.10 14.77 0.15
C ILE A 301 7.87 14.95 1.65
N GLY A 302 7.03 15.90 2.02
CA GLY A 302 6.73 16.10 3.44
C GLY A 302 5.55 17.02 3.66
N ARG A 303 5.12 17.03 4.91
CA ARG A 303 4.10 17.97 5.41
C ARG A 303 4.64 18.66 6.64
N MET A 304 4.30 19.92 6.75
CA MET A 304 4.65 20.75 7.90
C MET A 304 3.43 21.55 8.31
N ARG A 305 3.14 21.60 9.57
CA ARG A 305 2.14 22.49 10.14
C ARG A 305 2.86 23.67 10.76
N ILE A 306 2.56 24.85 10.27
CA ILE A 306 3.11 26.11 10.78
C ILE A 306 2.02 26.97 11.37
N GLU A 307 2.40 27.83 12.30
CA GLU A 307 1.56 28.86 12.87
C GLU A 307 2.14 30.22 12.51
N LEU A 308 1.30 31.07 11.94
CA LEU A 308 1.61 32.45 11.59
C LEU A 308 0.91 33.39 12.57
N PRO A 309 1.56 34.50 12.98
CA PRO A 309 0.91 35.52 13.82
C PRO A 309 -0.23 36.21 13.05
N GLY A 310 -1.27 36.63 13.77
CA GLY A 310 -2.40 37.32 13.19
C GLY A 310 -3.49 36.38 12.63
N ARG A 311 -4.61 37.00 12.27
CA ARG A 311 -5.77 36.30 11.71
C ARG A 311 -5.55 35.89 10.25
N PHE A 312 -6.43 35.04 9.75
CA PHE A 312 -6.33 34.52 8.38
C PHE A 312 -6.28 35.65 7.33
N GLU A 313 -7.09 36.69 7.49
CA GLU A 313 -7.14 37.83 6.56
C GLU A 313 -5.79 38.55 6.42
N GLU A 314 -4.99 38.60 7.50
CA GLU A 314 -3.66 39.21 7.52
C GLU A 314 -2.61 38.30 6.88
N ASN A 315 -2.87 37.00 6.83
CA ASN A 315 -1.95 35.98 6.34
C ASN A 315 -2.22 35.51 4.90
N VAL A 316 -3.19 36.11 4.20
CA VAL A 316 -3.52 35.74 2.81
C VAL A 316 -2.30 35.92 1.89
N VAL A 317 -1.54 37.01 2.05
CA VAL A 317 -0.36 37.31 1.21
C VAL A 317 0.82 36.36 1.56
N PRO A 318 1.21 36.16 2.84
CA PRO A 318 2.17 35.13 3.22
C PRO A 318 1.85 33.71 2.73
N ILE A 319 0.58 33.30 2.82
CA ILE A 319 0.11 32.00 2.29
C ILE A 319 0.20 31.95 0.77
N GLY A 320 -0.14 33.05 0.09
CA GLY A 320 0.02 33.23 -1.35
C GLY A 320 1.47 33.02 -1.80
N PHE A 321 2.42 33.61 -1.09
CA PHE A 321 3.85 33.43 -1.34
C PHE A 321 4.26 31.95 -1.29
N LEU A 322 3.82 31.17 -0.30
CA LEU A 322 4.11 29.74 -0.25
C LEU A 322 3.61 29.01 -1.50
N ARG A 323 2.41 29.36 -1.96
CA ARG A 323 1.82 28.78 -3.17
C ARG A 323 2.58 29.15 -4.46
N GLU A 324 3.05 30.38 -4.55
CA GLU A 324 3.89 30.86 -5.66
C GLU A 324 5.26 30.14 -5.69
N GLN A 325 5.77 29.73 -4.54
CA GLN A 325 6.99 28.90 -4.46
C GLN A 325 6.76 27.44 -4.85
N GLY A 326 5.55 27.06 -5.29
CA GLY A 326 5.20 25.70 -5.69
C GLY A 326 4.89 24.80 -4.52
N LEU A 327 4.68 25.35 -3.32
CA LEU A 327 4.21 24.63 -2.17
C LEU A 327 2.69 24.64 -2.12
N ARG A 328 2.13 23.61 -1.50
CA ARG A 328 0.73 23.62 -1.15
C ARG A 328 0.59 24.12 0.28
N ALA A 329 -0.14 25.22 0.47
CA ALA A 329 -0.40 25.83 1.75
C ALA A 329 -1.91 25.96 1.97
N GLU A 330 -2.45 25.22 2.94
CA GLU A 330 -3.87 25.16 3.26
C GLU A 330 -4.08 25.62 4.71
N PRO A 331 -4.92 26.64 4.95
CA PRO A 331 -5.30 26.98 6.30
C PRO A 331 -6.04 25.82 6.95
N VAL A 332 -5.75 25.58 8.22
CA VAL A 332 -6.45 24.58 9.01
C VAL A 332 -7.64 25.28 9.67
N ASP A 333 -8.86 24.96 9.21
CA ASP A 333 -10.08 25.50 9.82
C ASP A 333 -10.20 25.05 11.27
N GLU A 334 -10.68 25.94 12.14
CA GLU A 334 -11.04 25.58 13.51
C GLU A 334 -12.13 24.51 13.51
N PRO A 335 -12.11 23.54 14.45
CA PRO A 335 -13.19 22.59 14.58
C PRO A 335 -14.47 23.31 15.00
N GLY A 336 -15.32 23.66 14.03
CA GLY A 336 -16.59 24.36 14.27
C GLY A 336 -17.19 25.07 13.06
N THR A 337 -16.44 25.37 12.02
CA THR A 337 -16.98 25.93 10.77
C THR A 337 -17.23 24.83 9.75
N ALA A 338 -18.49 24.51 9.52
CA ALA A 338 -18.90 23.64 8.43
C ALA A 338 -18.38 24.21 7.09
N PRO A 339 -17.92 23.36 6.14
CA PRO A 339 -17.47 23.85 4.86
C PRO A 339 -18.59 24.64 4.21
N VAL A 340 -18.30 25.87 3.84
CA VAL A 340 -19.20 26.67 2.99
C VAL A 340 -19.36 25.88 1.69
N SER A 341 -20.53 25.29 1.50
CA SER A 341 -20.88 24.56 0.29
C SER A 341 -20.66 25.49 -0.89
N ALA A 342 -19.87 25.04 -1.86
CA ALA A 342 -19.70 25.72 -3.15
C ALA A 342 -21.09 26.03 -3.73
N PRO A 343 -21.34 27.25 -4.28
CA PRO A 343 -22.61 27.57 -4.89
C PRO A 343 -22.89 26.59 -6.03
N ALA A 344 -24.08 25.98 -6.00
CA ALA A 344 -24.56 25.10 -7.05
C ALA A 344 -24.46 25.81 -8.42
N PRO A 345 -24.08 25.11 -9.49
CA PRO A 345 -24.04 25.70 -10.82
C PRO A 345 -25.46 26.14 -11.19
N LEU A 346 -25.57 27.41 -11.60
CA LEU A 346 -26.81 28.00 -12.13
C LEU A 346 -27.27 27.16 -13.34
N THR A 347 -28.32 26.37 -13.13
CA THR A 347 -29.09 25.75 -14.22
C THR A 347 -29.69 26.90 -15.07
N LYS A 348 -29.21 27.04 -16.29
CA LYS A 348 -29.89 27.88 -17.30
C LYS A 348 -31.23 27.20 -17.61
N GLU A 349 -32.33 27.75 -17.11
CA GLU A 349 -33.64 27.51 -17.69
C GLU A 349 -33.62 27.96 -19.14
N VAL A 350 -33.74 27.00 -20.05
CA VAL A 350 -34.12 27.29 -21.46
C VAL A 350 -35.63 27.34 -21.49
N ALA A 351 -36.12 28.55 -21.66
CA ALA A 351 -37.53 28.81 -21.98
C ALA A 351 -37.89 28.15 -23.30
N LYS A 352 -38.85 27.26 -23.30
CA LYS A 352 -40.00 27.19 -24.21
C LYS A 352 -41.05 26.23 -23.63
#